data_aa1221f8d55da6db9bd5d992323d9b9f
#
_entry.id   aa1221f8d55da6db9bd5d992323d9b9f
#
_cell.length_a   1.000
_cell.length_b   1.000
_cell.length_c   1.000
_cell.angle_alpha   90.00
_cell.angle_beta   90.00
_cell.angle_gamma   90.00
#
_symmetry.space_group_name_H-M   'P 1'
#
loop_
_entity.id
_entity.type
_entity.pdbx_description
1 polymer ?
#
loop_
_entity_poly.entity_id
_entity_poly.type
_entity_poly.pdbx_seq_one_letter_code
_entity_poly.pdbx_strand_id
1 'polypeptide(L)'
;MVVRGTCLCYTTPHSPGRSTERTRGRRDDPRPVTLTFVKTFDQLYAELTDKAATRPPGSGTVAELDAGVHAIGKKIVEEAAEVWMAAEHEGKARTAEEISQLLYHLQVMMIAAEISLDDVYAHL
;
A
#
# COMPACT_ATOMS: atom_id res chain seq x y z
N MET A 1 -12.71 -25.43 -25.66
CA MET A 1 -12.01 -26.51 -24.94
C MET A 1 -11.89 -26.05 -23.47
N VAL A 2 -12.76 -26.59 -22.62
CA VAL A 2 -12.93 -26.17 -21.22
C VAL A 2 -12.13 -27.14 -20.34
N VAL A 3 -11.14 -26.64 -19.64
CA VAL A 3 -10.38 -27.44 -18.65
C VAL A 3 -10.96 -27.17 -17.27
N ARG A 4 -11.71 -28.15 -16.74
CA ARG A 4 -12.20 -28.16 -15.36
C ARG A 4 -11.09 -28.69 -14.45
N GLY A 5 -10.55 -27.82 -13.58
CA GLY A 5 -9.67 -28.22 -12.49
C GLY A 5 -10.48 -28.63 -11.27
N THR A 6 -10.32 -29.89 -10.87
CA THR A 6 -11.00 -30.52 -9.73
C THR A 6 -10.27 -30.11 -8.43
N CYS A 7 -10.99 -29.47 -7.51
CA CYS A 7 -10.49 -29.15 -6.18
C CYS A 7 -10.59 -30.41 -5.30
N LEU A 8 -9.46 -30.96 -4.85
CA LEU A 8 -9.42 -32.04 -3.86
C LEU A 8 -9.48 -31.44 -2.45
N CYS A 9 -10.60 -31.64 -1.78
CA CYS A 9 -10.75 -31.39 -0.36
C CYS A 9 -10.10 -32.53 0.43
N TYR A 10 -9.04 -32.24 1.19
CA TYR A 10 -8.51 -33.16 2.19
C TYR A 10 -9.24 -32.95 3.52
N THR A 11 -10.05 -33.90 3.91
CA THR A 11 -10.60 -34.02 5.26
C THR A 11 -9.67 -34.80 6.15
N THR A 12 -9.18 -34.19 7.25
CA THR A 12 -8.48 -34.90 8.32
C THR A 12 -9.43 -35.17 9.50
N PRO A 13 -9.33 -36.33 10.17
CA PRO A 13 -10.25 -36.70 11.23
C PRO A 13 -9.89 -36.10 12.59
N HIS A 14 -10.93 -35.78 13.31
CA HIS A 14 -10.98 -35.23 14.65
C HIS A 14 -10.57 -36.30 15.71
N SER A 15 -9.73 -35.93 16.68
CA SER A 15 -9.59 -36.66 17.94
C SER A 15 -9.67 -35.72 19.13
N PRO A 16 -10.46 -36.07 20.17
CA PRO A 16 -10.66 -35.22 21.34
C PRO A 16 -9.66 -35.53 22.44
N GLY A 17 -8.90 -34.55 22.87
CA GLY A 17 -8.03 -34.58 24.03
C GLY A 17 -8.32 -33.47 25.00
N ARG A 18 -8.97 -33.80 26.10
CA ARG A 18 -9.29 -33.01 27.28
C ARG A 18 -8.00 -32.64 28.04
N SER A 19 -7.77 -31.36 28.35
CA SER A 19 -7.04 -30.96 29.55
C SER A 19 -7.33 -29.52 29.91
N THR A 20 -7.85 -29.34 31.11
CA THR A 20 -8.07 -28.12 31.84
C THR A 20 -6.73 -27.51 32.28
N GLU A 21 -6.43 -26.29 31.86
CA GLU A 21 -5.37 -25.51 32.51
C GLU A 21 -5.68 -23.99 32.51
N ARG A 22 -6.02 -23.58 33.72
CA ARG A 22 -5.89 -22.28 34.39
C ARG A 22 -5.54 -21.07 33.50
N THR A 23 -6.52 -20.23 33.38
CA THR A 23 -6.39 -18.79 33.14
C THR A 23 -5.35 -18.14 34.06
N ARG A 24 -4.16 -17.86 33.54
CA ARG A 24 -3.31 -16.80 34.07
C ARG A 24 -3.63 -15.54 33.29
N GLY A 25 -4.16 -14.56 33.99
CA GLY A 25 -4.45 -13.24 33.46
C GLY A 25 -3.25 -12.68 32.70
N ARG A 26 -3.44 -12.48 31.41
CA ARG A 26 -2.56 -11.68 30.60
C ARG A 26 -2.82 -10.22 31.05
N ARG A 27 -1.89 -9.66 31.80
CA ARG A 27 -1.86 -8.23 32.08
C ARG A 27 -1.84 -7.53 30.74
N ASP A 28 -2.90 -6.80 30.45
CA ASP A 28 -2.94 -5.83 29.36
C ASP A 28 -1.88 -4.78 29.68
N ASP A 29 -0.72 -4.95 29.07
CA ASP A 29 0.32 -3.94 29.04
C ASP A 29 -0.13 -2.87 28.05
N PRO A 30 -0.53 -1.68 28.47
CA PRO A 30 -0.86 -0.60 27.58
C PRO A 30 0.45 -0.09 26.97
N ARG A 31 0.94 -0.78 25.94
CA ARG A 31 2.00 -0.19 25.13
C ARG A 31 1.50 1.15 24.64
N PRO A 32 2.28 2.21 24.82
CA PRO A 32 1.89 3.51 24.28
C PRO A 32 1.64 3.32 22.79
N VAL A 33 0.41 3.54 22.36
CA VAL A 33 0.06 3.61 20.96
C VAL A 33 0.80 4.85 20.47
N THR A 34 2.01 4.66 19.94
CA THR A 34 2.67 5.71 19.19
C THR A 34 1.70 6.02 18.05
N LEU A 35 1.02 7.15 18.14
CA LEU A 35 0.23 7.70 17.06
C LEU A 35 1.22 7.98 15.90
N THR A 36 1.53 6.92 15.18
CA THR A 36 2.14 7.08 13.87
C THR A 36 1.07 7.74 13.03
N PHE A 37 1.30 8.97 12.63
CA PHE A 37 0.40 9.69 11.72
C PHE A 37 0.34 8.89 10.42
N VAL A 38 -0.63 7.99 10.36
CA VAL A 38 -0.92 7.22 9.15
C VAL A 38 -1.78 8.11 8.27
N LYS A 39 -1.24 8.53 7.13
CA LYS A 39 -1.98 9.30 6.14
C LYS A 39 -2.92 8.40 5.36
N THR A 40 -4.12 8.86 5.10
CA THR A 40 -5.01 8.26 4.11
C THR A 40 -4.56 8.65 2.70
N PHE A 41 -5.09 7.96 1.69
CA PHE A 41 -4.83 8.27 0.28
C PHE A 41 -5.23 9.73 -0.06
N ASP A 42 -6.39 10.19 0.42
CA ASP A 42 -6.87 11.55 0.20
C ASP A 42 -6.00 12.60 0.89
N GLN A 43 -5.54 12.31 2.11
CA GLN A 43 -4.64 13.21 2.86
C GLN A 43 -3.28 13.34 2.16
N LEU A 44 -2.77 12.24 1.60
CA LEU A 44 -1.54 12.28 0.81
C LEU A 44 -1.73 13.15 -0.44
N TYR A 45 -2.83 12.96 -1.17
CA TYR A 45 -3.12 13.77 -2.36
C TYR A 45 -3.22 15.27 -2.04
N ALA A 46 -3.90 15.64 -0.95
CA ALA A 46 -3.99 17.03 -0.51
C ALA A 46 -2.60 17.62 -0.18
N GLU A 47 -1.74 16.86 0.53
CA GLU A 47 -0.37 17.30 0.83
C GLU A 47 0.48 17.48 -0.44
N LEU A 48 0.38 16.54 -1.38
CA LEU A 48 1.14 16.61 -2.63
C LEU A 48 0.68 17.79 -3.51
N THR A 49 -0.63 18.05 -3.52
CA THR A 49 -1.21 19.22 -4.22
C THR A 49 -0.72 20.52 -3.60
N ASP A 50 -0.66 20.62 -2.26
CA ASP A 50 -0.09 21.78 -1.58
C ASP A 50 1.40 21.95 -1.92
N LYS A 51 2.19 20.88 -1.92
CA LYS A 51 3.60 20.92 -2.35
C LYS A 51 3.77 21.36 -3.80
N ALA A 52 2.87 20.94 -4.69
CA ALA A 52 2.88 21.37 -6.08
C ALA A 52 2.61 22.88 -6.21
N ALA A 53 1.71 23.43 -5.38
CA ALA A 53 1.36 24.84 -5.37
C ALA A 53 2.42 25.71 -4.69
N THR A 54 2.91 25.31 -3.52
CA THR A 54 3.85 26.08 -2.69
C THR A 54 5.31 25.93 -3.11
N ARG A 55 5.64 24.83 -3.81
CA ARG A 55 6.97 24.50 -4.36
C ARG A 55 8.11 24.67 -3.35
N PRO A 56 8.05 23.97 -2.17
CA PRO A 56 9.07 24.13 -1.15
C PRO A 56 10.45 23.70 -1.67
N PRO A 57 11.52 24.42 -1.33
CA PRO A 57 12.88 24.10 -1.75
C PRO A 57 13.29 22.67 -1.29
N GLY A 58 13.91 21.90 -2.18
CA GLY A 58 14.38 20.54 -1.88
C GLY A 58 13.29 19.47 -1.84
N SER A 59 12.06 19.78 -2.24
CA SER A 59 10.97 18.81 -2.32
C SER A 59 11.17 17.81 -3.47
N GLY A 60 11.19 16.50 -3.14
CA GLY A 60 11.23 15.44 -4.14
C GLY A 60 10.00 15.46 -5.06
N THR A 61 8.80 15.75 -4.50
CA THR A 61 7.56 15.91 -5.28
C THR A 61 7.68 17.00 -6.35
N VAL A 62 8.24 18.15 -5.98
CA VAL A 62 8.46 19.25 -6.93
C VAL A 62 9.46 18.85 -8.02
N ALA A 63 10.55 18.16 -7.63
CA ALA A 63 11.54 17.69 -8.60
C ALA A 63 10.95 16.68 -9.60
N GLU A 64 10.09 15.77 -9.15
CA GLU A 64 9.39 14.84 -10.04
C GLU A 64 8.41 15.54 -10.98
N LEU A 65 7.64 16.51 -10.49
CA LEU A 65 6.75 17.30 -11.32
C LEU A 65 7.51 18.08 -12.39
N ASP A 66 8.67 18.65 -12.04
CA ASP A 66 9.54 19.37 -12.97
C ASP A 66 10.17 18.45 -14.02
N ALA A 67 10.46 17.20 -13.65
CA ALA A 67 10.97 16.19 -14.57
C ALA A 67 9.89 15.70 -15.56
N GLY A 68 8.61 15.90 -15.25
CA GLY A 68 7.49 15.69 -16.14
C GLY A 68 6.94 14.26 -16.17
N VAL A 69 5.80 14.12 -16.84
CA VAL A 69 4.99 12.89 -16.92
C VAL A 69 5.81 11.63 -17.29
N HIS A 70 6.76 11.76 -18.23
CA HIS A 70 7.56 10.63 -18.66
C HIS A 70 8.49 10.11 -17.55
N ALA A 71 9.10 10.99 -16.78
CA ALA A 71 9.97 10.62 -15.66
C ALA A 71 9.17 9.98 -14.53
N ILE A 72 8.00 10.55 -14.20
CA ILE A 72 7.06 9.98 -13.23
C ILE A 72 6.59 8.59 -13.68
N GLY A 73 6.26 8.42 -14.98
CA GLY A 73 5.84 7.15 -15.54
C GLY A 73 6.89 6.05 -15.40
N LYS A 74 8.18 6.37 -15.54
CA LYS A 74 9.27 5.41 -15.28
C LYS A 74 9.27 4.97 -13.81
N LYS A 75 9.08 5.89 -12.86
CA LYS A 75 8.99 5.55 -11.44
C LYS A 75 7.80 4.63 -11.15
N ILE A 76 6.64 4.90 -11.71
CA ILE A 76 5.47 4.02 -11.57
C ILE A 76 5.78 2.59 -12.03
N VAL A 77 6.47 2.41 -13.15
CA VAL A 77 6.84 1.09 -13.66
C VAL A 77 7.86 0.39 -12.75
N GLU A 78 8.86 1.12 -12.24
CA GLU A 78 9.83 0.60 -11.27
C GLU A 78 9.13 0.12 -10.00
N GLU A 79 8.32 0.96 -9.36
CA GLU A 79 7.60 0.61 -8.13
C GLU A 79 6.60 -0.53 -8.33
N ALA A 80 5.92 -0.59 -9.48
CA ALA A 80 5.02 -1.70 -9.80
C ALA A 80 5.76 -3.04 -9.90
N ALA A 81 6.97 -3.04 -10.46
CA ALA A 81 7.82 -4.23 -10.51
C ALA A 81 8.31 -4.64 -9.11
N GLU A 82 8.68 -3.67 -8.25
CA GLU A 82 9.10 -3.92 -6.87
C GLU A 82 7.96 -4.46 -6.00
N VAL A 83 6.73 -3.95 -6.17
CA VAL A 83 5.52 -4.52 -5.53
C VAL A 83 5.36 -6.01 -5.86
N TRP A 84 5.50 -6.35 -7.14
CA TRP A 84 5.39 -7.75 -7.58
C TRP A 84 6.49 -8.62 -6.98
N MET A 85 7.74 -8.21 -7.08
CA MET A 85 8.89 -8.95 -6.57
C MET A 85 8.80 -9.12 -5.03
N ALA A 86 8.43 -8.07 -4.32
CA ALA A 86 8.25 -8.12 -2.87
C ALA A 86 7.11 -9.06 -2.47
N ALA A 87 6.00 -9.08 -3.22
CA ALA A 87 4.88 -9.98 -2.96
C ALA A 87 5.25 -11.46 -3.15
N GLU A 88 6.12 -11.78 -4.10
CA GLU A 88 6.56 -13.15 -4.36
C GLU A 88 7.67 -13.62 -3.40
N HIS A 89 8.56 -12.73 -2.96
CA HIS A 89 9.83 -13.15 -2.36
C HIS A 89 10.17 -12.52 -1.01
N GLU A 90 9.60 -11.35 -0.66
CA GLU A 90 10.07 -10.57 0.49
C GLU A 90 9.05 -10.48 1.64
N GLY A 91 7.79 -10.81 1.39
CA GLY A 91 6.73 -10.91 2.37
C GLY A 91 5.99 -9.59 2.64
N LYS A 92 4.98 -9.70 3.51
CA LYS A 92 3.92 -8.69 3.71
C LYS A 92 4.42 -7.27 4.00
N ALA A 93 5.43 -7.13 4.86
CA ALA A 93 5.88 -5.81 5.29
C ALA A 93 6.53 -5.03 4.13
N ARG A 94 7.41 -5.70 3.38
CA ARG A 94 8.07 -5.10 2.23
C ARG A 94 7.08 -4.83 1.09
N THR A 95 6.17 -5.76 0.81
CA THR A 95 5.10 -5.54 -0.17
C THR A 95 4.25 -4.31 0.15
N ALA A 96 3.89 -4.10 1.43
CA ALA A 96 3.12 -2.93 1.84
C ALA A 96 3.91 -1.63 1.65
N GLU A 97 5.22 -1.65 1.89
CA GLU A 97 6.11 -0.52 1.66
C GLU A 97 6.14 -0.15 0.17
N GLU A 98 6.36 -1.12 -0.73
CA GLU A 98 6.39 -0.88 -2.17
C GLU A 98 5.03 -0.42 -2.72
N ILE A 99 3.92 -0.96 -2.21
CA ILE A 99 2.59 -0.46 -2.55
C ILE A 99 2.46 1.02 -2.17
N SER A 100 2.97 1.44 -1.01
CA SER A 100 2.89 2.83 -0.59
C SER A 100 3.70 3.77 -1.50
N GLN A 101 4.85 3.32 -1.98
CA GLN A 101 5.67 4.04 -2.96
C GLN A 101 4.94 4.18 -4.30
N LEU A 102 4.37 3.10 -4.79
CA LEU A 102 3.56 3.11 -6.02
C LEU A 102 2.39 4.08 -5.91
N LEU A 103 1.65 4.08 -4.79
CA LEU A 103 0.53 5.00 -4.56
C LEU A 103 0.99 6.46 -4.55
N TYR A 104 2.17 6.76 -3.99
CA TYR A 104 2.75 8.08 -4.02
C TYR A 104 3.01 8.56 -5.46
N HIS A 105 3.71 7.77 -6.27
CA HIS A 105 4.04 8.13 -7.65
C HIS A 105 2.79 8.22 -8.55
N LEU A 106 1.75 7.40 -8.29
CA LEU A 106 0.46 7.52 -8.98
C LEU A 106 -0.20 8.87 -8.68
N GLN A 107 -0.15 9.35 -7.43
CA GLN A 107 -0.72 10.65 -7.09
C GLN A 107 0.10 11.82 -7.66
N VAL A 108 1.42 11.72 -7.71
CA VAL A 108 2.25 12.71 -8.41
C VAL A 108 1.90 12.77 -9.90
N MET A 109 1.67 11.60 -10.53
CA MET A 109 1.18 11.53 -11.92
C MET A 109 -0.18 12.20 -12.08
N MET A 110 -1.13 11.96 -11.15
CA MET A 110 -2.45 12.59 -11.20
C MET A 110 -2.33 14.10 -11.18
N ILE A 111 -1.50 14.67 -10.31
CA ILE A 111 -1.25 16.12 -10.23
C ILE A 111 -0.61 16.63 -11.51
N ALA A 112 0.39 15.93 -12.06
CA ALA A 112 1.06 16.31 -13.30
C ALA A 112 0.12 16.29 -14.53
N ALA A 113 -0.90 15.42 -14.50
CA ALA A 113 -1.89 15.25 -15.56
C ALA A 113 -3.21 16.02 -15.28
N GLU A 114 -3.28 16.81 -14.20
CA GLU A 114 -4.48 17.56 -13.77
C GLU A 114 -5.71 16.66 -13.52
N ILE A 115 -5.50 15.44 -13.02
CA ILE A 115 -6.53 14.46 -12.68
C ILE A 115 -6.86 14.57 -11.19
N SER A 116 -8.13 14.78 -10.86
CA SER A 116 -8.61 14.82 -9.47
C SER A 116 -8.85 13.41 -8.90
N LEU A 117 -9.01 13.32 -7.57
CA LEU A 117 -9.46 12.10 -6.92
C LEU A 117 -10.84 11.66 -7.41
N ASP A 118 -11.77 12.62 -7.60
CA ASP A 118 -13.12 12.36 -8.07
C ASP A 118 -13.12 11.75 -9.48
N ASP A 119 -12.22 12.21 -10.36
CA ASP A 119 -12.06 11.63 -11.69
C ASP A 119 -11.69 10.15 -11.63
N VAL A 120 -10.79 9.78 -10.71
CA VAL A 120 -10.38 8.39 -10.52
C VAL A 120 -11.50 7.58 -9.86
N TYR A 121 -12.12 8.11 -8.81
CA TYR A 121 -13.19 7.41 -8.08
C TYR A 121 -14.44 7.16 -8.93
N ALA A 122 -14.71 8.01 -9.91
CA ALA A 122 -15.81 7.80 -10.86
C ALA A 122 -15.67 6.51 -11.70
N HIS A 123 -14.48 5.91 -11.74
CA HIS A 123 -14.21 4.68 -12.49
C HIS A 123 -14.04 3.43 -11.60
N LEU A 124 -14.13 3.57 -10.26
CA LEU A 124 -14.09 2.45 -9.33
C LEU A 124 -15.49 1.90 -9.02
#